data_1779d09633936a384c77bcc9216ad6e1
#
_entry.id   1779d09633936a384c77bcc9216ad6e1
#
_cell.length_a   1.000
_cell.length_b   1.000
_cell.length_c   1.000
_cell.angle_alpha   90.00
_cell.angle_beta   90.00
_cell.angle_gamma   90.00
#
_symmetry.space_group_name_H-M   'P 1'
#
loop_
_entity.id
_entity.type
_entity.pdbx_description
1 polymer ?
#
loop_
_entity_poly.entity_id
_entity_poly.type
_entity_poly.pdbx_seq_one_letter_code
_entity_poly.pdbx_strand_id
1 'polypeptide(L)'
;MNTAETIKNQIIVQNDSGYRYSIEPFLLADFARFLPGQKVLDIGTGCGIISLLMAYREPKLKITGIEIQDSAAANAEKNVTKNQMKIKIIRGDFLNLKLAPKQFDLIVSNPPYRKVNSGHINLDKGKAIARHELKLSLSSMLDKTKPILKKGGLITLAYPPIRLQETLHELGMRELFPSRVRFIHGNKNSEARIFLVEAIKQKKSDLIVDSPLYVYNKDGNYSKEMKEIYDSFNCIDRTHHIGEK
;
A
#
# COMPACT_ATOMS: atom_id res chain seq x y z
N MET A 1 -13.62 5.48 -19.66
CA MET A 1 -12.40 5.07 -20.39
C MET A 1 -11.34 4.66 -19.36
N ASN A 2 -10.35 3.87 -19.72
CA ASN A 2 -9.22 3.57 -18.83
C ASN A 2 -8.04 4.45 -19.22
N THR A 3 -7.45 5.16 -18.27
CA THR A 3 -6.18 5.87 -18.49
C THR A 3 -5.01 4.90 -18.30
N ALA A 4 -4.09 4.87 -19.27
CA ALA A 4 -2.82 4.15 -19.14
C ALA A 4 -1.72 5.14 -18.76
N GLU A 5 -0.99 4.86 -17.71
CA GLU A 5 0.18 5.62 -17.31
C GLU A 5 1.42 4.76 -17.49
N THR A 6 2.48 5.34 -18.03
CA THR A 6 3.75 4.63 -18.22
C THR A 6 4.71 5.02 -17.11
N ILE A 7 5.12 4.04 -16.32
CA ILE A 7 6.20 4.18 -15.34
C ILE A 7 7.43 3.56 -16.00
N LYS A 8 8.25 4.40 -16.63
CA LYS A 8 9.32 3.98 -17.57
C LYS A 8 8.80 2.88 -18.52
N ASN A 9 9.22 1.66 -18.38
CA ASN A 9 8.79 0.56 -19.28
C ASN A 9 7.56 -0.21 -18.78
N GLN A 10 6.91 0.25 -17.69
CA GLN A 10 5.71 -0.39 -17.13
C GLN A 10 4.45 0.39 -17.51
N ILE A 11 3.46 -0.31 -18.01
CA ILE A 11 2.17 0.26 -18.38
C ILE A 11 1.17 -0.07 -17.26
N ILE A 12 0.67 0.96 -16.57
CA ILE A 12 -0.34 0.79 -15.52
C ILE A 12 -1.66 1.37 -16.00
N VAL A 13 -2.66 0.52 -16.08
CA VAL A 13 -4.04 0.87 -16.45
C VAL A 13 -4.86 1.11 -15.21
N GLN A 14 -5.56 2.24 -15.15
CA GLN A 14 -6.47 2.61 -14.07
C GLN A 14 -7.84 2.98 -14.64
N ASN A 15 -8.89 2.91 -13.83
CA ASN A 15 -10.21 3.41 -14.20
C ASN A 15 -10.27 4.94 -14.10
N ASP A 16 -10.81 5.62 -15.10
CA ASP A 16 -10.99 7.08 -15.09
C ASP A 16 -11.96 7.55 -13.98
N SER A 17 -12.93 6.72 -13.64
CA SER A 17 -13.96 7.00 -12.63
C SER A 17 -13.64 6.47 -11.25
N GLY A 18 -12.51 5.74 -11.07
CA GLY A 18 -12.10 5.09 -9.83
C GLY A 18 -11.07 5.88 -9.01
N TYR A 19 -10.62 5.25 -7.92
CA TYR A 19 -9.49 5.71 -7.15
C TYR A 19 -8.22 5.64 -8.00
N ARG A 20 -7.58 6.78 -8.21
CA ARG A 20 -6.23 6.84 -8.78
C ARG A 20 -5.23 6.65 -7.65
N TYR A 21 -4.23 5.80 -7.86
CA TYR A 21 -3.15 5.69 -6.90
C TYR A 21 -2.41 7.04 -6.79
N SER A 22 -2.07 7.38 -5.57
CA SER A 22 -1.25 8.53 -5.22
C SER A 22 0.20 8.08 -5.01
N ILE A 23 0.95 8.81 -4.19
CA ILE A 23 2.34 8.47 -3.88
C ILE A 23 2.47 7.31 -2.87
N GLU A 24 1.39 6.97 -2.13
CA GLU A 24 1.43 5.97 -1.06
C GLU A 24 1.94 4.60 -1.51
N PRO A 25 1.52 4.05 -2.67
CA PRO A 25 2.04 2.77 -3.17
C PRO A 25 3.56 2.74 -3.32
N PHE A 26 4.16 3.83 -3.81
CA PHE A 26 5.61 3.94 -3.96
C PHE A 26 6.31 3.97 -2.61
N LEU A 27 5.78 4.77 -1.70
CA LEU A 27 6.30 4.89 -0.34
C LEU A 27 6.19 3.58 0.43
N LEU A 28 5.06 2.86 0.30
CA LEU A 28 4.87 1.58 0.96
C LEU A 28 5.77 0.49 0.37
N ALA A 29 5.89 0.43 -0.96
CA ALA A 29 6.77 -0.52 -1.64
C ALA A 29 8.26 -0.26 -1.34
N ASP A 30 8.66 1.02 -1.18
CA ASP A 30 10.01 1.39 -0.77
C ASP A 30 10.29 1.05 0.70
N PHE A 31 9.34 1.36 1.58
CA PHE A 31 9.46 1.11 3.00
C PHE A 31 9.46 -0.38 3.35
N ALA A 32 8.74 -1.22 2.59
CA ALA A 32 8.64 -2.65 2.85
C ALA A 32 10.00 -3.35 2.72
N ARG A 33 10.35 -4.18 3.73
CA ARG A 33 11.56 -5.00 3.74
C ARG A 33 11.24 -6.42 3.30
N PHE A 34 11.99 -6.94 2.35
CA PHE A 34 11.82 -8.30 1.85
C PHE A 34 13.15 -8.88 1.33
N LEU A 35 13.19 -10.20 1.23
CA LEU A 35 14.31 -10.95 0.69
C LEU A 35 13.87 -11.72 -0.57
N PRO A 36 14.82 -12.05 -1.48
CA PRO A 36 14.52 -12.84 -2.67
C PRO A 36 13.79 -14.14 -2.34
N GLY A 37 12.79 -14.50 -3.13
CA GLY A 37 12.05 -15.75 -3.00
C GLY A 37 10.95 -15.76 -1.94
N GLN A 38 10.80 -14.71 -1.14
CA GLN A 38 9.75 -14.60 -0.14
C GLN A 38 8.35 -14.58 -0.77
N LYS A 39 7.37 -15.11 -0.01
CA LYS A 39 5.95 -15.05 -0.36
C LYS A 39 5.32 -13.81 0.22
N VAL A 40 4.78 -12.97 -0.65
CA VAL A 40 4.16 -11.68 -0.31
C VAL A 40 2.66 -11.74 -0.58
N LEU A 41 1.87 -11.17 0.33
CA LEU A 41 0.45 -10.91 0.13
C LEU A 41 0.19 -9.41 0.12
N ASP A 42 -0.45 -8.93 -0.94
CA ASP A 42 -0.93 -7.55 -1.07
C ASP A 42 -2.45 -7.53 -0.89
N ILE A 43 -2.92 -7.03 0.26
CA ILE A 43 -4.34 -6.99 0.62
C ILE A 43 -4.96 -5.69 0.12
N GLY A 44 -6.00 -5.80 -0.73
CA GLY A 44 -6.60 -4.65 -1.40
C GLY A 44 -5.67 -4.11 -2.48
N THR A 45 -5.17 -5.00 -3.34
CA THR A 45 -4.13 -4.66 -4.33
C THR A 45 -4.55 -3.59 -5.35
N GLY A 46 -5.86 -3.31 -5.47
CA GLY A 46 -6.40 -2.34 -6.42
C GLY A 46 -6.06 -2.72 -7.86
N CYS A 47 -5.40 -1.83 -8.58
CA CYS A 47 -4.89 -2.09 -9.93
C CYS A 47 -3.56 -2.87 -9.94
N GLY A 48 -3.08 -3.35 -8.80
CA GLY A 48 -1.86 -4.14 -8.67
C GLY A 48 -0.56 -3.32 -8.51
N ILE A 49 -0.65 -2.01 -8.25
CA ILE A 49 0.51 -1.12 -8.29
C ILE A 49 1.59 -1.51 -7.28
N ILE A 50 1.25 -1.77 -5.99
CA ILE A 50 2.23 -2.16 -4.96
C ILE A 50 2.89 -3.47 -5.35
N SER A 51 2.09 -4.45 -5.75
CA SER A 51 2.55 -5.76 -6.23
C SER A 51 3.54 -5.64 -7.39
N LEU A 52 3.26 -4.76 -8.36
CA LEU A 52 4.14 -4.51 -9.52
C LEU A 52 5.45 -3.84 -9.11
N LEU A 53 5.40 -2.79 -8.27
CA LEU A 53 6.58 -2.10 -7.79
C LEU A 53 7.51 -3.05 -7.02
N MET A 54 6.95 -3.90 -6.16
CA MET A 54 7.72 -4.91 -5.42
C MET A 54 8.32 -5.97 -6.34
N ALA A 55 7.56 -6.49 -7.32
CA ALA A 55 8.05 -7.46 -8.30
C ALA A 55 9.14 -6.86 -9.20
N TYR A 56 9.06 -5.56 -9.49
CA TYR A 56 10.10 -4.86 -10.23
C TYR A 56 11.41 -4.78 -9.44
N ARG A 57 11.35 -4.43 -8.14
CA ARG A 57 12.53 -4.38 -7.26
C ARG A 57 13.15 -5.75 -7.04
N GLU A 58 12.34 -6.79 -6.91
CA GLU A 58 12.80 -8.16 -6.65
C GLU A 58 11.94 -9.17 -7.43
N PRO A 59 12.37 -9.54 -8.64
CA PRO A 59 11.62 -10.46 -9.52
C PRO A 59 11.45 -11.88 -8.97
N LYS A 60 12.21 -12.28 -7.96
CA LYS A 60 12.11 -13.59 -7.32
C LYS A 60 11.00 -13.68 -6.27
N LEU A 61 10.36 -12.56 -5.91
CA LEU A 61 9.21 -12.57 -5.01
C LEU A 61 8.05 -13.39 -5.58
N LYS A 62 7.36 -14.09 -4.69
CA LYS A 62 6.13 -14.83 -5.00
C LYS A 62 4.93 -14.05 -4.50
N ILE A 63 4.43 -13.12 -5.31
CA ILE A 63 3.42 -12.15 -4.90
C ILE A 63 2.02 -12.67 -5.23
N THR A 64 1.12 -12.51 -4.26
CA THR A 64 -0.34 -12.69 -4.43
C THR A 64 -1.03 -11.39 -4.06
N GLY A 65 -1.79 -10.81 -4.98
CA GLY A 65 -2.67 -9.67 -4.72
C GLY A 65 -4.11 -10.15 -4.55
N ILE A 66 -4.83 -9.61 -3.57
CA ILE A 66 -6.26 -9.87 -3.36
C ILE A 66 -7.03 -8.57 -3.53
N GLU A 67 -8.11 -8.60 -4.33
CA GLU A 67 -8.96 -7.43 -4.56
C GLU A 67 -10.43 -7.85 -4.61
N ILE A 68 -11.27 -7.14 -3.86
CA ILE A 68 -12.70 -7.41 -3.76
C ILE A 68 -13.49 -6.80 -4.91
N GLN A 69 -12.99 -5.71 -5.53
CA GLN A 69 -13.65 -5.03 -6.63
C GLN A 69 -13.28 -5.68 -7.96
N ASP A 70 -14.25 -6.26 -8.66
CA ASP A 70 -14.03 -6.96 -9.94
C ASP A 70 -13.31 -6.10 -10.99
N SER A 71 -13.69 -4.82 -11.10
CA SER A 71 -13.08 -3.90 -12.07
C SER A 71 -11.61 -3.59 -11.75
N ALA A 72 -11.27 -3.42 -10.46
CA ALA A 72 -9.91 -3.19 -10.01
C ALA A 72 -9.06 -4.44 -10.17
N ALA A 73 -9.58 -5.62 -9.79
CA ALA A 73 -8.93 -6.90 -9.98
C ALA A 73 -8.66 -7.19 -11.48
N ALA A 74 -9.63 -6.90 -12.36
CA ALA A 74 -9.44 -7.03 -13.81
C ALA A 74 -8.33 -6.11 -14.33
N ASN A 75 -8.20 -4.89 -13.80
CA ASN A 75 -7.09 -4.01 -14.14
C ASN A 75 -5.76 -4.54 -13.62
N ALA A 76 -5.73 -5.07 -12.39
CA ALA A 76 -4.52 -5.71 -11.86
C ALA A 76 -4.05 -6.87 -12.74
N GLU A 77 -4.93 -7.76 -13.18
CA GLU A 77 -4.62 -8.86 -14.10
C GLU A 77 -4.06 -8.36 -15.44
N LYS A 78 -4.71 -7.32 -16.02
CA LYS A 78 -4.21 -6.69 -17.27
C LYS A 78 -2.83 -6.09 -17.07
N ASN A 79 -2.59 -5.42 -15.94
CA ASN A 79 -1.31 -4.79 -15.62
C ASN A 79 -0.22 -5.84 -15.42
N VAL A 80 -0.50 -6.92 -14.71
CA VAL A 80 0.42 -8.05 -14.53
C VAL A 80 0.81 -8.65 -15.88
N THR A 81 -0.18 -8.89 -16.76
CA THR A 81 0.04 -9.45 -18.09
C THR A 81 0.85 -8.52 -19.00
N LYS A 82 0.48 -7.23 -19.05
CA LYS A 82 1.18 -6.23 -19.87
C LYS A 82 2.64 -6.03 -19.47
N ASN A 83 2.93 -6.13 -18.18
CA ASN A 83 4.29 -5.99 -17.64
C ASN A 83 5.03 -7.32 -17.53
N GLN A 84 4.45 -8.43 -18.02
CA GLN A 84 5.03 -9.77 -18.02
C GLN A 84 5.50 -10.23 -16.63
N MET A 85 4.81 -9.79 -15.57
CA MET A 85 5.16 -10.11 -14.18
C MET A 85 4.49 -11.40 -13.72
N LYS A 86 5.17 -12.15 -12.84
CA LYS A 86 4.64 -13.38 -12.23
C LYS A 86 3.95 -13.07 -10.91
N ILE A 87 2.79 -12.41 -10.97
CA ILE A 87 1.97 -12.05 -9.80
C ILE A 87 0.63 -12.78 -9.93
N LYS A 88 0.18 -13.43 -8.86
CA LYS A 88 -1.15 -14.04 -8.80
C LYS A 88 -2.15 -13.01 -8.30
N ILE A 89 -3.21 -12.75 -9.06
CA ILE A 89 -4.34 -11.93 -8.61
C ILE A 89 -5.50 -12.86 -8.24
N ILE A 90 -6.10 -12.61 -7.07
CA ILE A 90 -7.29 -13.31 -6.56
C ILE A 90 -8.41 -12.29 -6.41
N ARG A 91 -9.51 -12.49 -7.12
CA ARG A 91 -10.73 -11.70 -6.97
C ARG A 91 -11.52 -12.24 -5.78
N GLY A 92 -11.85 -11.39 -4.85
CA GLY A 92 -12.69 -11.76 -3.74
C GLY A 92 -12.43 -10.99 -2.46
N ASP A 93 -13.28 -11.22 -1.49
CA ASP A 93 -13.17 -10.65 -0.16
C ASP A 93 -12.09 -11.39 0.63
N PHE A 94 -11.05 -10.68 1.03
CA PHE A 94 -9.95 -11.23 1.84
C PHE A 94 -10.43 -11.96 3.09
N LEU A 95 -11.46 -11.44 3.75
CA LEU A 95 -11.97 -12.05 4.98
C LEU A 95 -12.58 -13.43 4.75
N ASN A 96 -13.17 -13.66 3.58
CA ASN A 96 -13.88 -14.90 3.23
C ASN A 96 -12.98 -15.94 2.53
N LEU A 97 -11.81 -15.56 2.05
CA LEU A 97 -10.91 -16.48 1.36
C LEU A 97 -10.27 -17.49 2.32
N LYS A 98 -10.19 -18.75 1.91
CA LYS A 98 -9.46 -19.79 2.63
C LYS A 98 -7.97 -19.73 2.23
N LEU A 99 -7.14 -19.23 3.11
CA LEU A 99 -5.69 -19.15 2.96
C LEU A 99 -5.01 -20.09 3.94
N ALA A 100 -3.93 -20.75 3.50
CA ALA A 100 -3.21 -21.67 4.36
C ALA A 100 -2.50 -20.92 5.52
N PRO A 101 -2.44 -21.49 6.73
CA PRO A 101 -1.71 -20.89 7.83
C PRO A 101 -0.22 -20.82 7.54
N LYS A 102 0.45 -19.81 8.11
CA LYS A 102 1.92 -19.60 7.98
C LYS A 102 2.41 -19.62 6.52
N GLN A 103 1.61 -19.05 5.62
CA GLN A 103 1.88 -19.09 4.18
C GLN A 103 2.81 -17.96 3.73
N PHE A 104 2.67 -16.76 4.32
CA PHE A 104 3.33 -15.55 3.84
C PHE A 104 4.48 -15.12 4.76
N ASP A 105 5.53 -14.59 4.14
CA ASP A 105 6.68 -13.99 4.80
C ASP A 105 6.45 -12.50 5.06
N LEU A 106 5.75 -11.84 4.13
CA LEU A 106 5.40 -10.43 4.20
C LEU A 106 3.94 -10.24 3.78
N ILE A 107 3.24 -9.36 4.49
CA ILE A 107 1.92 -8.87 4.11
C ILE A 107 2.01 -7.35 4.00
N VAL A 108 1.50 -6.80 2.89
CA VAL A 108 1.41 -5.36 2.67
C VAL A 108 -0.04 -4.96 2.46
N SER A 109 -0.42 -3.77 2.90
CA SER A 109 -1.73 -3.20 2.59
C SER A 109 -1.70 -1.67 2.66
N ASN A 110 -2.29 -1.04 1.65
CA ASN A 110 -2.65 0.37 1.65
C ASN A 110 -4.18 0.47 1.55
N PRO A 111 -4.90 0.17 2.64
CA PRO A 111 -6.36 0.12 2.59
C PRO A 111 -6.96 1.51 2.42
N PRO A 112 -8.17 1.63 1.85
CA PRO A 112 -8.89 2.88 1.81
C PRO A 112 -9.25 3.31 3.25
N TYR A 113 -8.75 4.45 3.72
CA TYR A 113 -8.83 4.88 5.12
C TYR A 113 -9.62 6.16 5.38
N ARG A 114 -10.54 6.53 4.50
CA ARG A 114 -11.39 7.70 4.74
C ARG A 114 -12.53 7.34 5.66
N LYS A 115 -12.51 7.87 6.90
CA LYS A 115 -13.67 7.84 7.79
C LYS A 115 -14.84 8.58 7.14
N VAL A 116 -16.06 8.05 7.30
CA VAL A 116 -17.33 8.53 6.73
C VAL A 116 -17.65 10.01 7.02
N ASN A 117 -16.97 10.65 7.98
CA ASN A 117 -17.29 11.96 8.51
C ASN A 117 -16.30 13.09 8.17
N SER A 118 -15.36 12.91 7.26
CA SER A 118 -14.46 14.01 6.85
C SER A 118 -15.05 14.78 5.67
N GLY A 119 -15.59 15.97 5.95
CA GLY A 119 -16.35 16.88 5.10
C GLY A 119 -16.03 16.96 3.59
N HIS A 120 -17.05 17.34 2.80
CA HIS A 120 -17.08 17.52 1.34
C HIS A 120 -16.72 16.28 0.51
N ILE A 121 -17.58 15.27 0.55
CA ILE A 121 -17.51 14.10 -0.32
C ILE A 121 -18.68 14.13 -1.30
N ASN A 122 -18.39 13.93 -2.58
CA ASN A 122 -19.41 13.52 -3.55
C ASN A 122 -20.12 12.28 -2.99
N LEU A 123 -21.39 12.40 -2.64
CA LEU A 123 -22.17 11.44 -1.82
C LEU A 123 -22.07 9.99 -2.29
N ASP A 124 -21.89 9.75 -3.60
CA ASP A 124 -21.79 8.39 -4.15
C ASP A 124 -20.40 7.75 -4.00
N LYS A 125 -19.33 8.55 -4.10
CA LYS A 125 -17.95 8.07 -3.85
C LYS A 125 -17.70 7.81 -2.37
N GLY A 126 -18.25 8.68 -1.50
CA GLY A 126 -18.17 8.51 -0.05
C GLY A 126 -18.86 7.25 0.45
N LYS A 127 -20.03 6.92 -0.09
CA LYS A 127 -20.79 5.70 0.26
C LYS A 127 -20.06 4.42 -0.17
N ALA A 128 -19.39 4.42 -1.33
CA ALA A 128 -18.62 3.28 -1.79
C ALA A 128 -17.40 3.02 -0.88
N ILE A 129 -16.63 4.06 -0.55
CA ILE A 129 -15.46 3.99 0.33
C ILE A 129 -15.88 3.55 1.75
N ALA A 130 -16.95 4.16 2.30
CA ALA A 130 -17.49 3.79 3.60
C ALA A 130 -17.96 2.34 3.67
N ARG A 131 -18.57 1.80 2.61
CA ARG A 131 -18.95 0.38 2.55
C ARG A 131 -17.73 -0.54 2.53
N HIS A 132 -16.60 -0.11 1.98
CA HIS A 132 -15.36 -0.89 1.99
C HIS A 132 -14.67 -0.85 3.36
N GLU A 133 -14.63 0.28 4.05
CA GLU A 133 -14.14 0.35 5.44
C GLU A 133 -15.00 -0.44 6.41
N LEU A 134 -16.32 -0.45 6.22
CA LEU A 134 -17.24 -1.29 7.00
C LEU A 134 -17.02 -2.79 6.76
N LYS A 135 -16.54 -3.19 5.58
CA LYS A 135 -16.28 -4.60 5.23
C LYS A 135 -14.91 -5.08 5.68
N LEU A 136 -13.88 -4.23 5.65
CA LEU A 136 -12.50 -4.57 6.03
C LEU A 136 -12.00 -3.61 7.11
N SER A 137 -12.45 -3.79 8.37
CA SER A 137 -11.88 -3.06 9.50
C SER A 137 -10.42 -3.48 9.74
N LEU A 138 -9.62 -2.58 10.34
CA LEU A 138 -8.24 -2.91 10.72
C LEU A 138 -8.21 -4.17 11.60
N SER A 139 -9.07 -4.23 12.61
CA SER A 139 -9.19 -5.37 13.52
C SER A 139 -9.44 -6.68 12.77
N SER A 140 -10.48 -6.75 11.94
CA SER A 140 -10.82 -7.96 11.17
C SER A 140 -9.72 -8.36 10.18
N MET A 141 -9.08 -7.36 9.54
CA MET A 141 -7.93 -7.61 8.66
C MET A 141 -6.77 -8.25 9.41
N LEU A 142 -6.43 -7.72 10.59
CA LEU A 142 -5.33 -8.25 11.39
C LEU A 142 -5.64 -9.61 11.99
N ASP A 143 -6.90 -9.88 12.41
CA ASP A 143 -7.33 -11.21 12.87
C ASP A 143 -7.14 -12.28 11.79
N LYS A 144 -7.46 -11.93 10.54
CA LYS A 144 -7.25 -12.80 9.38
C LYS A 144 -5.79 -12.92 8.97
N THR A 145 -5.01 -11.85 9.15
CA THR A 145 -3.59 -11.77 8.80
C THR A 145 -2.73 -12.63 9.73
N LYS A 146 -2.97 -12.56 11.04
CA LYS A 146 -2.14 -13.24 12.05
C LYS A 146 -1.91 -14.73 11.76
N PRO A 147 -2.92 -15.57 11.50
CA PRO A 147 -2.70 -17.00 11.27
C PRO A 147 -1.95 -17.31 9.97
N ILE A 148 -2.11 -16.52 8.92
CA ILE A 148 -1.49 -16.77 7.61
C ILE A 148 -0.07 -16.23 7.48
N LEU A 149 0.34 -15.30 8.34
CA LEU A 149 1.70 -14.78 8.42
C LEU A 149 2.59 -15.77 9.17
N LYS A 150 3.81 -16.02 8.70
CA LYS A 150 4.80 -16.86 9.38
C LYS A 150 5.27 -16.21 10.68
N LYS A 151 5.80 -17.00 11.61
CA LYS A 151 6.53 -16.48 12.78
C LYS A 151 7.74 -15.69 12.30
N GLY A 152 7.94 -14.49 12.85
CA GLY A 152 8.96 -13.55 12.37
C GLY A 152 8.66 -12.90 11.02
N GLY A 153 7.52 -13.23 10.40
CA GLY A 153 7.04 -12.54 9.20
C GLY A 153 6.61 -11.11 9.48
N LEU A 154 6.60 -10.29 8.45
CA LEU A 154 6.36 -8.86 8.52
C LEU A 154 4.96 -8.50 8.00
N ILE A 155 4.35 -7.51 8.63
CA ILE A 155 3.22 -6.78 8.07
C ILE A 155 3.61 -5.31 7.92
N THR A 156 3.33 -4.73 6.75
CA THR A 156 3.63 -3.32 6.45
C THR A 156 2.36 -2.63 5.97
N LEU A 157 2.01 -1.53 6.65
CA LEU A 157 0.75 -0.81 6.44
C LEU A 157 1.01 0.68 6.23
N ALA A 158 0.14 1.32 5.45
CA ALA A 158 0.06 2.77 5.32
C ALA A 158 -1.27 3.27 5.90
N TYR A 159 -1.23 4.30 6.77
CA TYR A 159 -2.42 4.91 7.36
C TYR A 159 -2.25 6.41 7.60
N PRO A 160 -3.35 7.20 7.69
CA PRO A 160 -3.28 8.58 8.14
C PRO A 160 -2.94 8.66 9.63
N PRO A 161 -2.21 9.71 10.09
CA PRO A 161 -1.73 9.83 11.48
C PRO A 161 -2.82 9.76 12.55
N ILE A 162 -4.04 10.18 12.23
CA ILE A 162 -5.19 10.08 13.13
C ILE A 162 -5.50 8.64 13.57
N ARG A 163 -5.03 7.64 12.83
CA ARG A 163 -5.19 6.21 13.16
C ARG A 163 -3.97 5.60 13.83
N LEU A 164 -2.94 6.38 14.15
CA LEU A 164 -1.69 5.84 14.69
C LEU A 164 -1.92 5.06 15.98
N GLN A 165 -2.61 5.68 16.95
CA GLN A 165 -2.88 5.05 18.25
C GLN A 165 -3.66 3.73 18.09
N GLU A 166 -4.74 3.75 17.30
CA GLU A 166 -5.54 2.57 16.98
C GLU A 166 -4.68 1.49 16.33
N THR A 167 -3.86 1.86 15.34
CA THR A 167 -3.06 0.89 14.58
C THR A 167 -2.02 0.21 15.48
N LEU A 168 -1.29 0.96 16.30
CA LEU A 168 -0.30 0.39 17.20
C LEU A 168 -0.94 -0.51 18.26
N HIS A 169 -2.10 -0.12 18.79
CA HIS A 169 -2.87 -0.91 19.76
C HIS A 169 -3.34 -2.24 19.13
N GLU A 170 -4.00 -2.18 17.99
CA GLU A 170 -4.56 -3.35 17.28
C GLU A 170 -3.47 -4.35 16.86
N LEU A 171 -2.31 -3.85 16.42
CA LEU A 171 -1.14 -4.68 16.14
C LEU A 171 -0.65 -5.39 17.41
N GLY A 172 -0.44 -4.64 18.50
CA GLY A 172 0.05 -5.17 19.78
C GLY A 172 -0.84 -6.25 20.37
N MET A 173 -2.17 -6.03 20.34
CA MET A 173 -3.18 -7.00 20.82
C MET A 173 -3.10 -8.35 20.11
N ARG A 174 -2.52 -8.40 18.92
CA ARG A 174 -2.38 -9.61 18.09
C ARG A 174 -0.98 -10.18 18.04
N GLU A 175 -0.08 -9.73 18.92
CA GLU A 175 1.33 -10.15 18.92
C GLU A 175 2.03 -9.85 17.58
N LEU A 176 1.56 -8.80 16.89
CA LEU A 176 2.23 -8.17 15.77
C LEU A 176 2.95 -6.95 16.36
N PHE A 177 4.22 -7.09 16.70
CA PHE A 177 4.96 -6.06 17.42
C PHE A 177 5.49 -5.00 16.45
N PRO A 178 5.03 -3.73 16.56
CA PRO A 178 5.57 -2.65 15.76
C PRO A 178 7.09 -2.56 15.92
N SER A 179 7.81 -2.59 14.81
CA SER A 179 9.27 -2.57 14.77
C SER A 179 9.83 -1.31 14.13
N ARG A 180 9.07 -0.70 13.22
CA ARG A 180 9.49 0.52 12.53
C ARG A 180 8.29 1.35 12.13
N VAL A 181 8.42 2.67 12.28
CA VAL A 181 7.43 3.64 11.80
C VAL A 181 8.14 4.78 11.08
N ARG A 182 7.51 5.30 10.03
CA ARG A 182 7.98 6.48 9.30
C ARG A 182 6.83 7.41 9.01
N PHE A 183 7.01 8.71 9.32
CA PHE A 183 6.03 9.74 9.01
C PHE A 183 6.35 10.42 7.68
N ILE A 184 5.31 10.65 6.88
CA ILE A 184 5.40 11.27 5.56
C ILE A 184 4.70 12.62 5.62
N HIS A 185 5.43 13.66 5.32
CA HIS A 185 4.97 15.04 5.31
C HIS A 185 4.93 15.58 3.87
N GLY A 186 4.01 16.51 3.59
CA GLY A 186 4.03 17.21 2.32
C GLY A 186 5.33 18.03 2.15
N ASN A 187 5.67 18.82 3.16
CA ASN A 187 6.92 19.58 3.25
C ASN A 187 7.31 19.78 4.73
N LYS A 188 8.42 20.46 4.99
CA LYS A 188 8.94 20.67 6.35
C LYS A 188 8.01 21.43 7.28
N ASN A 189 7.09 22.23 6.74
CA ASN A 189 6.15 23.06 7.50
C ASN A 189 4.74 22.44 7.61
N SER A 190 4.54 21.25 7.04
CA SER A 190 3.26 20.56 7.09
C SER A 190 3.24 19.47 8.15
N GLU A 191 2.06 19.19 8.69
CA GLU A 191 1.84 17.99 9.48
C GLU A 191 2.04 16.72 8.65
N ALA A 192 2.29 15.59 9.33
CA ALA A 192 2.33 14.30 8.67
C ALA A 192 0.97 13.98 8.04
N ARG A 193 0.96 13.48 6.81
CA ARG A 193 -0.25 13.07 6.09
C ARG A 193 -0.47 11.58 6.12
N ILE A 194 0.61 10.82 6.20
CA ILE A 194 0.63 9.36 6.20
C ILE A 194 1.68 8.93 7.21
N PHE A 195 1.48 7.80 7.84
CA PHE A 195 2.55 7.04 8.45
C PHE A 195 2.59 5.64 7.83
N LEU A 196 3.80 5.13 7.72
CA LEU A 196 4.08 3.75 7.36
C LEU A 196 4.49 3.02 8.63
N VAL A 197 3.96 1.84 8.85
CA VAL A 197 4.32 1.01 10.00
C VAL A 197 4.65 -0.39 9.53
N GLU A 198 5.72 -0.94 10.11
CA GLU A 198 6.08 -2.34 9.98
C GLU A 198 5.98 -3.00 11.35
N ALA A 199 5.38 -4.19 11.39
CA ALA A 199 5.32 -4.99 12.61
C ALA A 199 5.78 -6.43 12.33
N ILE A 200 6.38 -7.07 13.35
CA ILE A 200 6.92 -8.43 13.29
C ILE A 200 6.00 -9.36 14.09
N LYS A 201 5.62 -10.48 13.48
CA LYS A 201 4.80 -11.48 14.19
C LYS A 201 5.61 -12.25 15.23
N GLN A 202 5.10 -12.24 16.47
CA GLN A 202 5.62 -13.04 17.60
C GLN A 202 7.12 -12.84 17.87
N LYS A 203 7.66 -11.67 17.58
CA LYS A 203 9.03 -11.26 17.94
C LYS A 203 8.98 -9.85 18.48
N LYS A 204 9.14 -9.70 19.79
CA LYS A 204 9.26 -8.37 20.42
C LYS A 204 10.46 -7.65 19.82
N SER A 205 10.30 -6.38 19.57
CA SER A 205 11.30 -5.49 18.99
C SER A 205 11.09 -4.09 19.55
N ASP A 206 12.17 -3.35 19.69
CA ASP A 206 12.05 -1.91 19.92
C ASP A 206 11.50 -1.24 18.69
N LEU A 207 10.65 -0.24 18.90
CA LEU A 207 10.08 0.54 17.80
C LEU A 207 11.08 1.61 17.36
N ILE A 208 11.56 1.48 16.13
CA ILE A 208 12.40 2.48 15.47
C ILE A 208 11.49 3.51 14.79
N VAL A 209 11.69 4.78 15.08
CA VAL A 209 11.07 5.89 14.35
C VAL A 209 12.08 6.41 13.34
N ASP A 210 11.85 6.11 12.07
CA ASP A 210 12.71 6.59 10.98
C ASP A 210 12.62 8.11 10.86
N SER A 211 13.64 8.74 10.28
CA SER A 211 13.59 10.15 9.92
C SER A 211 12.38 10.45 9.04
N PRO A 212 11.67 11.56 9.25
CA PRO A 212 10.50 11.89 8.45
C PRO A 212 10.87 12.08 6.98
N LEU A 213 9.98 11.64 6.08
CA LEU A 213 10.11 11.91 4.65
C LEU A 213 9.29 13.15 4.30
N TYR A 214 9.92 14.08 3.62
CA TYR A 214 9.28 15.27 3.05
C TYR A 214 9.11 15.08 1.54
N VAL A 215 7.86 15.07 1.06
CA VAL A 215 7.57 14.82 -0.36
C VAL A 215 8.10 15.94 -1.24
N TYR A 216 7.91 17.20 -0.81
CA TYR A 216 8.29 18.38 -1.57
C TYR A 216 9.37 19.20 -0.84
N ASN A 217 10.26 19.79 -1.62
CA ASN A 217 11.22 20.79 -1.17
C ASN A 217 10.54 22.17 -1.02
N LYS A 218 11.33 23.21 -0.70
CA LYS A 218 10.84 24.59 -0.53
C LYS A 218 10.26 25.18 -1.83
N ASP A 219 10.71 24.71 -2.98
CA ASP A 219 10.31 25.20 -4.30
C ASP A 219 9.08 24.48 -4.87
N GLY A 220 8.47 23.58 -4.08
CA GLY A 220 7.30 22.80 -4.50
C GLY A 220 7.63 21.59 -5.40
N ASN A 221 8.90 21.36 -5.71
CA ASN A 221 9.35 20.18 -6.45
C ASN A 221 9.51 18.97 -5.49
N TYR A 222 9.53 17.75 -6.04
CA TYR A 222 9.87 16.58 -5.23
C TYR A 222 11.23 16.76 -4.54
N SER A 223 11.30 16.33 -3.29
CA SER A 223 12.56 16.27 -2.54
C SER A 223 13.54 15.31 -3.21
N LYS A 224 14.82 15.42 -2.86
CA LYS A 224 15.85 14.50 -3.36
C LYS A 224 15.48 13.04 -3.04
N GLU A 225 15.08 12.78 -1.80
CA GLU A 225 14.69 11.43 -1.37
C GLU A 225 13.46 10.91 -2.13
N MET A 226 12.44 11.74 -2.37
CA MET A 226 11.27 11.31 -3.14
C MET A 226 11.64 10.98 -4.60
N LYS A 227 12.57 11.72 -5.20
CA LYS A 227 13.11 11.42 -6.53
C LYS A 227 13.87 10.10 -6.53
N GLU A 228 14.72 9.85 -5.54
CA GLU A 228 15.44 8.58 -5.38
C GLU A 228 14.49 7.39 -5.25
N ILE A 229 13.38 7.54 -4.51
CA ILE A 229 12.33 6.52 -4.43
C ILE A 229 11.71 6.26 -5.81
N TYR A 230 11.30 7.30 -6.54
CA TYR A 230 10.76 7.13 -7.89
C TYR A 230 11.77 6.50 -8.86
N ASP A 231 13.03 6.94 -8.78
CA ASP A 231 14.11 6.41 -9.63
C ASP A 231 14.39 4.94 -9.34
N SER A 232 14.27 4.51 -8.06
CA SER A 232 14.44 3.10 -7.67
C SER A 232 13.43 2.17 -8.36
N PHE A 233 12.25 2.71 -8.71
CA PHE A 233 11.23 2.02 -9.47
C PHE A 233 11.26 2.36 -10.97
N ASN A 234 12.29 3.08 -11.44
CA ASN A 234 12.35 3.58 -12.81
C ASN A 234 11.13 4.43 -13.22
N CYS A 235 10.57 5.21 -12.30
CA CYS A 235 9.43 6.08 -12.57
C CYS A 235 9.88 7.41 -13.19
N ILE A 236 9.13 7.92 -14.16
CA ILE A 236 9.36 9.26 -14.73
C ILE A 236 8.73 10.29 -13.78
N ASP A 237 9.49 11.33 -13.46
CA ASP A 237 9.02 12.47 -12.66
C ASP A 237 7.81 13.14 -13.33
N ARG A 238 6.69 13.27 -12.60
CA ARG A 238 5.44 13.88 -13.08
C ARG A 238 5.33 15.38 -12.81
N THR A 239 6.40 16.05 -12.40
CA THR A 239 6.34 17.46 -11.99
C THR A 239 6.04 18.46 -13.13
N HIS A 240 5.87 18.03 -14.38
CA HIS A 240 5.68 18.93 -15.52
C HIS A 240 4.23 19.14 -15.99
N HIS A 241 3.18 18.70 -15.24
CA HIS A 241 1.80 18.92 -15.67
C HIS A 241 0.84 19.44 -14.57
N ILE A 242 1.32 20.29 -13.66
CA ILE A 242 0.46 21.12 -12.82
C ILE A 242 0.86 22.60 -13.07
N GLY A 243 0.73 23.00 -14.30
CA GLY A 243 0.76 24.38 -14.71
C GLY A 243 -0.14 24.52 -15.93
N GLU A 244 -1.20 25.30 -15.78
CA GLU A 244 -2.20 25.72 -16.76
C GLU A 244 -3.52 24.90 -16.75
N LYS A 245 -4.44 25.26 -15.81
CA LYS A 245 -5.72 25.95 -16.02
C LYS A 245 -6.44 26.11 -14.69
#